data_bc0d0586e53a67c98cd3d70f36092723
#
_entry.id   bc0d0586e53a67c98cd3d70f36092723
#
_cell.length_a   1.000
_cell.length_b   1.000
_cell.length_c   1.000
_cell.angle_alpha   90.00
_cell.angle_beta   90.00
_cell.angle_gamma   90.00
#
_symmetry.space_group_name_H-M   'P 1'
#
loop_
_entity.id
_entity.type
_entity.pdbx_description
1 polymer ?
#
loop_
_entity_poly.entity_id
_entity_poly.type
_entity_poly.pdbx_seq_one_letter_code
_entity_poly.pdbx_strand_id
1 'polypeptide(L)'
;MHESVLISWQKYISVNWNASGGGAFAILPAPSPFTGAPGIPSKLPDIVPLARSHTAPVLDTDWSPHSDSIVASGGEDGNVLIWQVDPSAFEGWNADGYTPVDFSPVLQINASPRKVGQVVWHPAAQHVLASAVGDHTVKLWDLGAPESPRAVLTGHGDSIQCIAFNLTGQLLATTSRDRKLRLFDPRAGGEAVRVAEGHGGIKGARVVWMGNHDRIATTGFSRMSDRQVSVWEPGALKNLKTITLDQSAGVVMPFWSDNNILFLGELFPLPSGPSFYGMVC
;
A
#
# COMPACT_ATOMS: atom_id res chain seq x y z
N MET A 1 -5.73 6.40 9.04
CA MET A 1 -5.46 4.96 9.17
C MET A 1 -5.37 4.41 7.76
N HIS A 2 -4.19 4.01 7.35
CA HIS A 2 -3.98 3.32 6.08
C HIS A 2 -3.79 1.85 6.42
N GLU A 3 -4.64 1.01 5.89
CA GLU A 3 -4.51 -0.43 5.98
C GLU A 3 -4.39 -0.96 4.57
N SER A 4 -3.20 -1.40 4.22
CA SER A 4 -2.99 -2.16 2.98
C SER A 4 -3.12 -3.64 3.32
N VAL A 5 -4.23 -4.24 2.90
CA VAL A 5 -4.34 -5.69 2.83
C VAL A 5 -4.15 -6.06 1.38
N LEU A 6 -2.96 -6.51 1.02
CA LEU A 6 -2.69 -7.04 -0.31
C LEU A 6 -2.79 -8.57 -0.28
N ILE A 7 -3.77 -9.10 -0.99
CA ILE A 7 -3.81 -10.51 -1.33
C ILE A 7 -3.06 -10.68 -2.65
N SER A 8 -1.77 -10.95 -2.58
CA SER A 8 -1.05 -11.58 -3.66
C SER A 8 -0.84 -13.06 -3.29
N TRP A 9 -0.36 -13.88 -4.21
CA TRP A 9 0.03 -15.28 -3.96
C TRP A 9 1.22 -15.43 -2.99
N GLN A 10 1.33 -14.54 -2.04
CA GLN A 10 2.42 -14.43 -1.10
C GLN A 10 2.24 -15.42 0.04
N LYS A 11 3.37 -15.88 0.56
CA LYS A 11 3.40 -16.83 1.68
C LYS A 11 2.93 -16.21 2.99
N TYR A 12 2.88 -14.88 3.08
CA TYR A 12 2.61 -14.15 4.32
C TYR A 12 1.63 -13.00 4.10
N ILE A 13 0.96 -12.64 5.17
CA ILE A 13 0.07 -11.48 5.27
C ILE A 13 0.66 -10.53 6.31
N SER A 14 0.74 -9.24 6.01
CA SER A 14 1.08 -8.19 6.97
C SER A 14 -0.19 -7.50 7.48
N VAL A 15 -0.27 -7.29 8.79
CA VAL A 15 -1.40 -6.63 9.44
C VAL A 15 -0.87 -5.59 10.41
N ASN A 16 -1.25 -4.33 10.24
CA ASN A 16 -0.88 -3.29 11.18
C ASN A 16 -1.32 -3.66 12.60
N TRP A 17 -0.40 -3.55 13.55
CA TRP A 17 -0.61 -4.00 14.92
C TRP A 17 -0.46 -2.85 15.91
N ASN A 18 -1.42 -2.74 16.81
CA ASN A 18 -1.38 -1.71 17.84
C ASN A 18 -0.54 -2.22 19.02
N ALA A 19 0.75 -1.87 19.03
CA ALA A 19 1.68 -2.25 20.07
C ALA A 19 2.03 -1.04 20.97
N SER A 20 2.17 -1.30 22.27
CA SER A 20 2.70 -0.28 23.20
C SER A 20 4.17 0.01 22.88
N GLY A 21 4.52 1.31 22.74
CA GLY A 21 5.91 1.74 22.60
C GLY A 21 6.41 2.00 21.18
N GLY A 22 5.53 2.07 20.19
CA GLY A 22 5.90 2.40 18.81
C GLY A 22 5.02 1.71 17.77
N GLY A 23 5.39 1.85 16.51
CA GLY A 23 4.71 1.20 15.40
C GLY A 23 5.19 -0.23 15.19
N ALA A 24 4.24 -1.13 15.02
CA ALA A 24 4.49 -2.51 14.66
C ALA A 24 3.47 -3.00 13.63
N PHE A 25 3.81 -4.09 12.96
CA PHE A 25 2.85 -4.88 12.20
C PHE A 25 3.10 -6.37 12.45
N ALA A 26 2.05 -7.15 12.41
CA ALA A 26 2.14 -8.60 12.51
C ALA A 26 2.43 -9.19 11.13
N ILE A 27 3.22 -10.26 11.11
CA ILE A 27 3.43 -11.08 9.92
C ILE A 27 2.85 -12.45 10.21
N LEU A 28 1.92 -12.89 9.37
CA LEU A 28 1.18 -14.14 9.53
C LEU A 28 1.38 -15.00 8.28
N PRO A 29 1.55 -16.33 8.44
CA PRO A 29 1.59 -17.23 7.29
C PRO A 29 0.23 -17.27 6.59
N ALA A 30 0.22 -17.02 5.28
CA ALA A 30 -1.00 -17.11 4.48
C ALA A 30 -1.41 -18.59 4.32
N PRO A 31 -2.72 -18.90 4.39
CA PRO A 31 -3.17 -20.25 4.12
C PRO A 31 -2.92 -20.59 2.65
N SER A 32 -2.23 -21.69 2.41
CA SER A 32 -2.02 -22.17 1.04
C SER A 32 -2.93 -23.35 0.76
N PRO A 33 -3.84 -23.25 -0.21
CA PRO A 33 -4.70 -24.36 -0.59
C PRO A 33 -3.93 -25.52 -1.24
N PHE A 34 -2.67 -25.29 -1.66
CA PHE A 34 -1.87 -26.27 -2.39
C PHE A 34 -0.84 -27.01 -1.51
N THR A 35 -0.42 -26.43 -0.40
CA THR A 35 0.63 -27.01 0.44
C THR A 35 0.12 -27.67 1.72
N GLY A 36 -1.19 -27.60 1.99
CA GLY A 36 -1.76 -28.09 3.25
C GLY A 36 -1.19 -27.39 4.50
N ALA A 37 -0.53 -26.24 4.30
CA ALA A 37 -0.07 -25.44 5.42
C ALA A 37 -1.28 -25.07 6.30
N PRO A 38 -1.14 -25.14 7.64
CA PRO A 38 -2.22 -24.76 8.54
C PRO A 38 -2.63 -23.33 8.22
N GLY A 39 -3.91 -23.14 7.89
CA GLY A 39 -4.47 -21.82 7.61
C GLY A 39 -4.39 -20.91 8.84
N ILE A 40 -4.74 -19.65 8.63
CA ILE A 40 -4.92 -18.72 9.75
C ILE A 40 -5.99 -19.34 10.66
N PRO A 41 -5.70 -19.56 11.95
CA PRO A 41 -6.67 -20.13 12.86
C PRO A 41 -7.88 -19.21 13.00
N SER A 42 -9.05 -19.76 13.30
CA SER A 42 -10.28 -18.99 13.54
C SER A 42 -10.13 -17.94 14.67
N LYS A 43 -9.18 -18.18 15.57
CA LYS A 43 -8.73 -17.23 16.59
C LYS A 43 -7.21 -17.18 16.54
N LEU A 44 -6.65 -15.99 16.29
CA LEU A 44 -5.20 -15.79 16.38
C LEU A 44 -4.74 -15.99 17.83
N PRO A 45 -3.52 -16.53 18.05
CA PRO A 45 -2.91 -16.54 19.37
C PRO A 45 -2.76 -15.11 19.90
N ASP A 46 -2.76 -14.97 21.22
CA ASP A 46 -2.62 -13.66 21.87
C ASP A 46 -1.24 -13.03 21.62
N ILE A 47 -0.26 -13.84 21.26
CA ILE A 47 1.10 -13.43 20.94
C ILE A 47 1.44 -13.91 19.52
N VAL A 48 1.79 -12.98 18.64
CA VAL A 48 2.15 -13.23 17.25
C VAL A 48 3.51 -12.60 16.93
N PRO A 49 4.27 -13.11 15.93
CA PRO A 49 5.51 -12.48 15.51
C PRO A 49 5.26 -11.07 14.99
N LEU A 50 5.99 -10.10 15.48
CA LEU A 50 5.83 -8.70 15.13
C LEU A 50 7.12 -8.13 14.53
N ALA A 51 6.96 -7.27 13.55
CA ALA A 51 7.99 -6.38 13.04
C ALA A 51 7.94 -5.07 13.85
N ARG A 52 8.88 -4.89 14.80
CA ARG A 52 8.89 -3.81 15.79
C ARG A 52 10.17 -2.98 15.69
N SER A 53 10.23 -1.99 14.83
CA SER A 53 11.37 -1.07 14.81
C SER A 53 11.00 0.34 14.42
N HIS A 54 9.73 0.58 14.03
CA HIS A 54 9.22 1.92 13.90
C HIS A 54 9.03 2.56 15.27
N THR A 55 9.42 3.84 15.40
CA THR A 55 9.24 4.61 16.63
C THR A 55 7.88 5.32 16.71
N ALA A 56 7.08 5.23 15.63
CA ALA A 56 5.73 5.75 15.53
C ALA A 56 4.88 4.78 14.67
N PRO A 57 3.54 4.96 14.62
CA PRO A 57 2.66 4.02 13.90
C PRO A 57 3.10 3.71 12.46
N VAL A 58 3.01 2.44 12.09
CA VAL A 58 3.14 1.99 10.71
C VAL A 58 1.90 2.41 9.95
N LEU A 59 2.09 3.05 8.80
CA LEU A 59 1.00 3.56 7.98
C LEU A 59 0.69 2.67 6.78
N ASP A 60 1.73 2.02 6.23
CA ASP A 60 1.58 1.18 5.06
C ASP A 60 2.64 0.08 5.02
N THR A 61 2.28 -1.04 4.41
CA THR A 61 3.18 -2.15 4.13
C THR A 61 2.92 -2.68 2.73
N ASP A 62 3.99 -3.01 2.01
CA ASP A 62 3.91 -3.62 0.68
C ASP A 62 4.91 -4.76 0.55
N TRP A 63 4.45 -5.89 0.01
CA TRP A 63 5.27 -7.07 -0.22
C TRP A 63 5.98 -6.98 -1.57
N SER A 64 7.23 -7.42 -1.60
CA SER A 64 7.99 -7.43 -2.85
C SER A 64 7.36 -8.37 -3.88
N PRO A 65 7.10 -7.90 -5.12
CA PRO A 65 6.63 -8.77 -6.20
C PRO A 65 7.71 -9.75 -6.68
N HIS A 66 8.95 -9.59 -6.22
CA HIS A 66 10.10 -10.40 -6.63
C HIS A 66 10.54 -11.41 -5.57
N SER A 67 10.00 -11.33 -4.35
CA SER A 67 10.34 -12.23 -3.24
C SER A 67 9.21 -12.29 -2.21
N ASP A 68 8.65 -13.47 -2.00
CA ASP A 68 7.60 -13.71 -1.01
C ASP A 68 8.03 -13.44 0.45
N SER A 69 9.33 -13.29 0.69
CA SER A 69 9.89 -13.13 2.02
C SER A 69 10.33 -11.70 2.35
N ILE A 70 10.12 -10.75 1.43
CA ILE A 70 10.56 -9.35 1.62
C ILE A 70 9.33 -8.45 1.67
N VAL A 71 9.23 -7.66 2.72
CA VAL A 71 8.20 -6.64 2.89
C VAL A 71 8.84 -5.28 3.21
N ALA A 72 8.27 -4.21 2.65
CA ALA A 72 8.60 -2.84 3.00
C ALA A 72 7.52 -2.27 3.92
N SER A 73 7.91 -1.40 4.84
CA SER A 73 6.96 -0.65 5.66
C SER A 73 7.30 0.84 5.68
N GLY A 74 6.28 1.68 5.75
CA GLY A 74 6.40 3.12 5.92
C GLY A 74 5.68 3.56 7.19
N GLY A 75 6.29 4.46 7.96
CA GLY A 75 5.78 4.87 9.26
C GLY A 75 5.60 6.39 9.42
N GLU A 76 4.89 6.79 10.48
CA GLU A 76 4.78 8.19 10.89
C GLU A 76 6.12 8.77 11.34
N ASP A 77 7.10 7.92 11.67
CA ASP A 77 8.47 8.31 12.03
C ASP A 77 9.32 8.77 10.82
N GLY A 78 8.75 8.72 9.61
CA GLY A 78 9.42 9.15 8.39
C GLY A 78 10.42 8.15 7.81
N ASN A 79 10.46 6.94 8.37
CA ASN A 79 11.33 5.87 7.90
C ASN A 79 10.61 4.93 6.94
N VAL A 80 11.39 4.38 6.02
CA VAL A 80 11.04 3.17 5.28
C VAL A 80 11.95 2.05 5.81
N LEU A 81 11.35 0.95 6.25
CA LEU A 81 12.08 -0.22 6.72
C LEU A 81 11.82 -1.41 5.79
N ILE A 82 12.88 -2.15 5.51
CA ILE A 82 12.80 -3.38 4.72
C ILE A 82 13.05 -4.56 5.66
N TRP A 83 12.19 -5.56 5.54
CA TRP A 83 12.19 -6.73 6.40
C TRP A 83 12.34 -7.99 5.55
N GLN A 84 13.11 -8.92 6.07
CA GLN A 84 13.22 -10.26 5.50
C GLN A 84 12.61 -11.26 6.48
N VAL A 85 11.63 -11.99 6.00
CA VAL A 85 10.91 -13.01 6.77
C VAL A 85 11.62 -14.34 6.61
N ASP A 86 12.11 -14.90 7.72
CA ASP A 86 12.65 -16.26 7.76
C ASP A 86 11.47 -17.24 7.99
N PRO A 87 11.25 -18.21 7.10
CA PRO A 87 10.22 -19.24 7.30
C PRO A 87 10.35 -20.02 8.61
N SER A 88 11.57 -20.15 9.16
CA SER A 88 11.81 -20.83 10.42
C SER A 88 11.11 -20.16 11.63
N ALA A 89 10.81 -18.85 11.53
CA ALA A 89 10.06 -18.12 12.54
C ALA A 89 8.64 -18.69 12.76
N PHE A 90 8.13 -19.47 11.82
CA PHE A 90 6.79 -20.09 11.88
C PHE A 90 6.84 -21.61 12.13
N GLU A 91 8.00 -22.18 12.44
CA GLU A 91 8.09 -23.59 12.83
C GLU A 91 7.30 -23.80 14.13
N GLY A 92 6.38 -24.76 14.10
CA GLY A 92 5.46 -24.99 15.22
C GLY A 92 4.31 -23.97 15.36
N TRP A 93 4.07 -23.13 14.35
CA TRP A 93 2.91 -22.23 14.32
C TRP A 93 1.61 -22.97 14.63
N ASN A 94 0.82 -22.46 15.57
CA ASN A 94 -0.39 -23.07 16.10
C ASN A 94 -0.19 -24.34 16.98
N ALA A 95 1.04 -24.75 17.29
CA ALA A 95 1.30 -25.81 18.26
C ALA A 95 1.34 -25.25 19.69
N ASP A 96 1.02 -26.11 20.65
CA ASP A 96 1.16 -25.77 22.07
C ASP A 96 2.63 -25.48 22.40
N GLY A 97 2.88 -24.33 23.02
CA GLY A 97 4.23 -23.89 23.38
C GLY A 97 4.98 -23.12 22.31
N TYR A 98 4.35 -22.78 21.16
CA TYR A 98 4.95 -21.87 20.17
C TYR A 98 5.29 -20.53 20.81
N THR A 99 6.54 -20.11 20.65
CA THR A 99 7.03 -18.81 21.10
C THR A 99 7.43 -17.98 19.89
N PRO A 100 6.67 -16.92 19.57
CA PRO A 100 7.00 -16.07 18.42
C PRO A 100 8.29 -15.29 18.64
N VAL A 101 9.05 -15.14 17.57
CA VAL A 101 10.25 -14.28 17.53
C VAL A 101 9.93 -13.04 16.69
N ASP A 102 10.20 -11.88 17.25
CA ASP A 102 10.00 -10.61 16.55
C ASP A 102 11.05 -10.44 15.45
N PHE A 103 10.64 -9.82 14.34
CA PHE A 103 11.52 -9.54 13.21
C PHE A 103 12.30 -8.25 13.41
N SER A 104 13.52 -8.23 12.89
CA SER A 104 14.36 -7.01 12.78
C SER A 104 14.49 -6.59 11.32
N PRO A 105 14.51 -5.28 11.01
CA PRO A 105 14.68 -4.83 9.64
C PRO A 105 16.09 -5.13 9.13
N VAL A 106 16.20 -5.48 7.86
CA VAL A 106 17.47 -5.68 7.17
C VAL A 106 18.03 -4.39 6.58
N LEU A 107 17.16 -3.38 6.39
CA LEU A 107 17.54 -2.06 5.89
C LEU A 107 16.60 -1.00 6.47
N GLN A 108 17.18 0.17 6.79
CA GLN A 108 16.44 1.36 7.19
C GLN A 108 16.82 2.53 6.28
N ILE A 109 15.82 3.23 5.77
CA ILE A 109 15.95 4.44 4.95
C ILE A 109 15.26 5.59 5.69
N ASN A 110 16.02 6.63 6.00
CA ASN A 110 15.47 7.87 6.53
C ASN A 110 14.86 8.69 5.38
N ALA A 111 13.63 8.39 5.02
CA ALA A 111 13.01 8.95 3.83
C ALA A 111 12.69 10.44 3.99
N SER A 112 12.27 10.87 5.18
CA SER A 112 11.92 12.27 5.46
C SER A 112 11.77 12.51 6.97
N PRO A 113 11.89 13.76 7.44
CA PRO A 113 11.48 14.14 8.80
C PRO A 113 9.94 14.12 8.97
N ARG A 114 9.18 13.89 7.91
CA ARG A 114 7.73 13.74 7.91
C ARG A 114 7.35 12.31 7.63
N LYS A 115 6.10 11.94 7.96
CA LYS A 115 5.56 10.60 7.77
C LYS A 115 5.74 10.06 6.34
N VAL A 116 5.93 8.75 6.22
CA VAL A 116 5.80 8.00 4.98
C VAL A 116 4.39 7.41 4.95
N GLY A 117 3.54 7.93 4.08
CA GLY A 117 2.12 7.57 4.02
C GLY A 117 1.84 6.32 3.22
N GLN A 118 2.68 5.99 2.24
CA GLN A 118 2.56 4.80 1.42
C GLN A 118 3.92 4.36 0.88
N VAL A 119 4.12 3.07 0.74
CA VAL A 119 5.25 2.42 0.09
C VAL A 119 4.75 1.49 -1.00
N VAL A 120 5.44 1.43 -2.15
CA VAL A 120 5.05 0.56 -3.26
C VAL A 120 6.31 0.05 -3.97
N TRP A 121 6.43 -1.26 -4.11
CA TRP A 121 7.50 -1.87 -4.88
C TRP A 121 7.34 -1.62 -6.37
N HIS A 122 8.46 -1.47 -7.05
CA HIS A 122 8.47 -1.43 -8.51
C HIS A 122 8.16 -2.83 -9.08
N PRO A 123 7.18 -2.97 -9.98
CA PRO A 123 6.71 -4.28 -10.42
C PRO A 123 7.72 -5.06 -11.27
N ALA A 124 8.65 -4.40 -11.97
CA ALA A 124 9.58 -5.03 -12.88
C ALA A 124 11.06 -4.88 -12.49
N ALA A 125 11.42 -3.88 -11.67
CA ALA A 125 12.79 -3.65 -11.23
C ALA A 125 12.96 -4.16 -9.80
N GLN A 126 13.73 -5.22 -9.65
CA GLN A 126 14.13 -5.73 -8.35
C GLN A 126 14.91 -4.64 -7.58
N HIS A 127 14.70 -4.54 -6.28
CA HIS A 127 15.34 -3.57 -5.39
C HIS A 127 14.95 -2.09 -5.60
N VAL A 128 13.89 -1.80 -6.34
CA VAL A 128 13.37 -0.44 -6.49
C VAL A 128 12.05 -0.28 -5.74
N LEU A 129 11.97 0.75 -4.92
CA LEU A 129 10.81 1.08 -4.09
C LEU A 129 10.43 2.55 -4.26
N ALA A 130 9.15 2.86 -4.27
CA ALA A 130 8.61 4.22 -4.18
C ALA A 130 8.01 4.47 -2.80
N SER A 131 8.20 5.67 -2.25
CA SER A 131 7.56 6.12 -1.01
C SER A 131 6.84 7.45 -1.21
N ALA A 132 5.58 7.54 -0.82
CA ALA A 132 4.84 8.79 -0.74
C ALA A 132 5.05 9.44 0.63
N VAL A 133 5.60 10.63 0.61
CA VAL A 133 6.09 11.29 1.83
C VAL A 133 5.23 12.50 2.19
N GLY A 134 5.14 12.83 3.46
CA GLY A 134 4.34 13.94 3.98
C GLY A 134 4.87 15.34 3.64
N ASP A 135 5.98 15.44 2.92
CA ASP A 135 6.47 16.68 2.28
C ASP A 135 5.86 16.90 0.87
N HIS A 136 4.87 16.10 0.50
CA HIS A 136 4.15 16.11 -0.78
C HIS A 136 5.01 15.66 -1.97
N THR A 137 6.02 14.85 -1.73
CA THR A 137 6.86 14.25 -2.78
C THR A 137 6.70 12.72 -2.80
N VAL A 138 6.99 12.13 -3.94
CA VAL A 138 7.26 10.69 -4.04
C VAL A 138 8.75 10.50 -4.28
N LYS A 139 9.38 9.67 -3.48
CA LYS A 139 10.81 9.35 -3.59
C LYS A 139 10.97 7.91 -4.07
N LEU A 140 11.82 7.72 -5.07
CA LEU A 140 12.21 6.40 -5.56
C LEU A 140 13.57 6.04 -4.99
N TRP A 141 13.66 4.83 -4.48
CA TRP A 141 14.84 4.31 -3.80
C TRP A 141 15.40 3.11 -4.55
N ASP A 142 16.71 3.06 -4.66
CA ASP A 142 17.46 1.89 -5.05
C ASP A 142 18.03 1.27 -3.76
N LEU A 143 17.59 0.09 -3.39
CA LEU A 143 18.02 -0.56 -2.16
C LEU A 143 19.49 -0.99 -2.17
N GLY A 144 20.13 -0.98 -3.35
CA GLY A 144 21.58 -1.16 -3.48
C GLY A 144 22.38 0.10 -3.15
N ALA A 145 21.74 1.29 -3.13
CA ALA A 145 22.35 2.57 -2.79
C ALA A 145 21.32 3.46 -2.07
N PRO A 146 20.91 3.12 -0.84
CA PRO A 146 19.77 3.69 -0.12
C PRO A 146 20.04 5.07 0.50
N GLU A 147 21.25 5.59 0.42
CA GLU A 147 21.67 6.83 1.10
C GLU A 147 20.95 8.06 0.54
N SER A 148 20.51 8.01 -0.71
CA SER A 148 19.78 9.09 -1.38
C SER A 148 18.76 8.54 -2.37
N PRO A 149 17.62 9.23 -2.55
CA PRO A 149 16.64 8.82 -3.54
C PRO A 149 17.19 8.96 -4.96
N ARG A 150 16.92 7.99 -5.82
CA ARG A 150 17.28 8.02 -7.26
C ARG A 150 16.48 9.05 -8.03
N ALA A 151 15.23 9.27 -7.61
CA ALA A 151 14.36 10.30 -8.18
C ALA A 151 13.44 10.86 -7.10
N VAL A 152 13.10 12.14 -7.24
CA VAL A 152 12.13 12.82 -6.39
C VAL A 152 11.07 13.42 -7.30
N LEU A 153 9.83 12.94 -7.18
CA LEU A 153 8.69 13.40 -7.96
C LEU A 153 7.96 14.50 -7.19
N THR A 154 7.78 15.63 -7.81
CA THR A 154 7.30 16.87 -7.18
C THR A 154 6.03 17.41 -7.84
N GLY A 155 5.58 18.59 -7.42
CA GLY A 155 4.43 19.27 -8.04
C GLY A 155 3.07 18.91 -7.47
N HIS A 156 3.01 18.15 -6.33
CA HIS A 156 1.76 17.97 -5.61
C HIS A 156 1.48 19.19 -4.72
N GLY A 157 0.27 19.74 -4.83
CA GLY A 157 -0.15 20.91 -4.05
C GLY A 157 -0.58 20.58 -2.62
N ASP A 158 -0.82 19.31 -2.31
CA ASP A 158 -1.25 18.82 -0.99
C ASP A 158 -0.83 17.34 -0.84
N SER A 159 -1.13 16.77 0.32
CA SER A 159 -0.73 15.40 0.68
C SER A 159 -1.15 14.37 -0.35
N ILE A 160 -0.21 13.47 -0.66
CA ILE A 160 -0.43 12.34 -1.55
C ILE A 160 -1.31 11.33 -0.82
N GLN A 161 -2.31 10.81 -1.51
CA GLN A 161 -3.30 9.89 -0.95
C GLN A 161 -3.12 8.45 -1.44
N CYS A 162 -2.65 8.29 -2.67
CA CYS A 162 -2.35 6.97 -3.23
C CYS A 162 -1.35 7.09 -4.38
N ILE A 163 -0.47 6.09 -4.48
CA ILE A 163 0.47 5.92 -5.59
C ILE A 163 0.35 4.50 -6.14
N ALA A 164 0.51 4.33 -7.45
CA ALA A 164 0.51 3.01 -8.08
C ALA A 164 1.36 3.01 -9.35
N PHE A 165 2.23 2.03 -9.52
CA PHE A 165 2.93 1.78 -10.78
C PHE A 165 2.01 1.09 -11.78
N ASN A 166 2.23 1.37 -13.07
CA ASN A 166 1.69 0.51 -14.13
C ASN A 166 2.43 -0.84 -14.14
N LEU A 167 1.89 -1.82 -14.86
CA LEU A 167 2.42 -3.18 -14.89
C LEU A 167 3.92 -3.26 -15.26
N THR A 168 4.39 -2.38 -16.11
CA THR A 168 5.80 -2.33 -16.55
C THR A 168 6.70 -1.49 -15.64
N GLY A 169 6.14 -0.75 -14.70
CA GLY A 169 6.87 0.20 -13.84
C GLY A 169 7.31 1.49 -14.53
N GLN A 170 6.97 1.69 -15.81
CA GLN A 170 7.40 2.87 -16.56
C GLN A 170 6.68 4.15 -16.13
N LEU A 171 5.44 4.02 -15.67
CA LEU A 171 4.62 5.12 -15.23
C LEU A 171 4.16 4.91 -13.78
N LEU A 172 4.18 5.99 -13.01
CA LEU A 172 3.61 6.05 -11.69
C LEU A 172 2.41 7.00 -11.69
N ALA A 173 1.25 6.50 -11.29
CA ALA A 173 0.07 7.31 -11.08
C ALA A 173 -0.02 7.75 -9.62
N THR A 174 -0.42 9.00 -9.37
CA THR A 174 -0.63 9.52 -8.02
C THR A 174 -1.95 10.25 -7.90
N THR A 175 -2.63 10.09 -6.78
CA THR A 175 -3.74 10.93 -6.36
C THR A 175 -3.33 11.72 -5.12
N SER A 176 -3.76 12.97 -5.03
CA SER A 176 -3.47 13.83 -3.89
C SER A 176 -4.69 14.64 -3.45
N ARG A 177 -4.63 15.17 -2.23
CA ARG A 177 -5.72 15.96 -1.64
C ARG A 177 -5.98 17.27 -2.37
N ASP A 178 -5.05 17.70 -3.23
CA ASP A 178 -5.27 18.81 -4.17
C ASP A 178 -6.26 18.47 -5.32
N ARG A 179 -6.85 17.28 -5.29
CA ARG A 179 -7.87 16.77 -6.23
C ARG A 179 -7.36 16.50 -7.63
N LYS A 180 -6.05 16.34 -7.80
CA LYS A 180 -5.44 16.04 -9.11
C LYS A 180 -4.98 14.60 -9.19
N LEU A 181 -5.17 14.02 -10.36
CA LEU A 181 -4.52 12.78 -10.80
C LEU A 181 -3.29 13.20 -11.62
N ARG A 182 -2.13 12.62 -11.28
CA ARG A 182 -0.87 12.87 -11.99
C ARG A 182 -0.25 11.59 -12.47
N LEU A 183 0.38 11.65 -13.62
CA LEU A 183 1.27 10.60 -14.11
C LEU A 183 2.70 11.11 -14.15
N PHE A 184 3.61 10.27 -13.71
CA PHE A 184 5.05 10.51 -13.74
C PHE A 184 5.73 9.42 -14.55
N ASP A 185 6.74 9.78 -15.34
CA ASP A 185 7.79 8.87 -15.77
C ASP A 185 9.02 9.15 -14.89
N PRO A 186 9.35 8.27 -13.93
CA PRO A 186 10.44 8.52 -12.99
C PRO A 186 11.83 8.68 -13.66
N ARG A 187 11.96 8.25 -14.91
CA ARG A 187 13.21 8.37 -15.70
C ARG A 187 13.30 9.68 -16.47
N ALA A 188 12.15 10.30 -16.73
CA ALA A 188 12.10 11.57 -17.48
C ALA A 188 12.35 12.81 -16.61
N GLY A 189 12.34 12.66 -15.28
CA GLY A 189 12.54 13.76 -14.34
C GLY A 189 11.53 13.76 -13.20
N GLY A 190 11.57 14.80 -12.35
CA GLY A 190 10.73 14.92 -11.16
C GLY A 190 9.33 15.49 -11.40
N GLU A 191 9.07 16.03 -12.59
CA GLU A 191 7.80 16.68 -12.92
C GLU A 191 6.79 15.68 -13.51
N ALA A 192 5.50 15.95 -13.28
CA ALA A 192 4.43 15.13 -13.84
C ALA A 192 4.38 15.28 -15.37
N VAL A 193 4.41 14.15 -16.09
CA VAL A 193 4.26 14.13 -17.55
C VAL A 193 2.83 14.45 -18.00
N ARG A 194 1.85 14.19 -17.12
CA ARG A 194 0.42 14.52 -17.33
C ARG A 194 -0.25 14.84 -16.01
N VAL A 195 -1.20 15.78 -16.05
CA VAL A 195 -2.00 16.20 -14.90
C VAL A 195 -3.45 16.35 -15.34
N ALA A 196 -4.38 15.83 -14.57
CA ALA A 196 -5.81 16.01 -14.79
C ALA A 196 -6.53 16.34 -13.49
N GLU A 197 -7.68 17.01 -13.58
CA GLU A 197 -8.58 17.16 -12.43
C GLU A 197 -9.22 15.81 -12.12
N GLY A 198 -9.03 15.34 -10.89
CA GLY A 198 -9.56 14.08 -10.40
C GLY A 198 -10.96 14.23 -9.79
N HIS A 199 -11.23 13.49 -8.71
CA HIS A 199 -12.50 13.59 -7.98
C HIS A 199 -12.61 14.95 -7.26
N GLY A 200 -13.83 15.52 -7.26
CA GLY A 200 -14.07 16.87 -6.74
C GLY A 200 -14.04 17.01 -5.22
N GLY A 201 -14.14 15.90 -4.49
CA GLY A 201 -14.11 15.87 -3.02
C GLY A 201 -12.67 15.88 -2.48
N ILE A 202 -12.53 16.25 -1.21
CA ILE A 202 -11.22 16.28 -0.49
C ILE A 202 -10.96 15.02 0.33
N LYS A 203 -11.95 14.13 0.45
CA LYS A 203 -11.79 12.84 1.13
C LYS A 203 -10.84 11.95 0.32
N GLY A 204 -10.37 10.87 0.93
CA GLY A 204 -9.37 9.99 0.33
C GLY A 204 -9.72 9.51 -1.07
N ALA A 205 -8.79 9.67 -2.00
CA ALA A 205 -8.86 9.09 -3.34
C ALA A 205 -7.84 7.95 -3.46
N ARG A 206 -8.18 6.93 -4.25
CA ARG A 206 -7.31 5.79 -4.54
C ARG A 206 -7.13 5.63 -6.03
N VAL A 207 -6.04 5.00 -6.42
CA VAL A 207 -5.71 4.73 -7.83
C VAL A 207 -5.19 3.31 -7.99
N VAL A 208 -5.60 2.65 -9.06
CA VAL A 208 -5.07 1.35 -9.48
C VAL A 208 -4.97 1.30 -11.00
N TRP A 209 -3.95 0.64 -11.51
CA TRP A 209 -3.83 0.33 -12.92
C TRP A 209 -4.60 -0.95 -13.26
N MET A 210 -5.25 -0.96 -14.42
CA MET A 210 -6.07 -2.08 -14.86
C MET A 210 -5.25 -3.10 -15.70
N GLY A 211 -4.11 -3.52 -15.15
CA GLY A 211 -3.26 -4.54 -15.75
C GLY A 211 -2.82 -4.19 -17.19
N ASN A 212 -3.07 -5.10 -18.12
CA ASN A 212 -2.70 -4.96 -19.53
C ASN A 212 -3.63 -4.04 -20.36
N HIS A 213 -4.70 -3.51 -19.76
CA HIS A 213 -5.69 -2.72 -20.52
C HIS A 213 -5.27 -1.28 -20.78
N ASP A 214 -4.11 -0.86 -20.32
CA ASP A 214 -3.64 0.53 -20.41
C ASP A 214 -4.75 1.52 -19.98
N ARG A 215 -5.30 1.27 -18.79
CA ARG A 215 -6.34 2.08 -18.16
C ARG A 215 -6.02 2.25 -16.68
N ILE A 216 -6.51 3.34 -16.15
CA ILE A 216 -6.41 3.66 -14.73
C ILE A 216 -7.83 3.72 -14.17
N ALA A 217 -8.06 3.06 -13.05
CA ALA A 217 -9.26 3.27 -12.24
C ALA A 217 -8.90 4.11 -11.02
N THR A 218 -9.75 5.09 -10.71
CA THR A 218 -9.65 5.88 -9.48
C THR A 218 -10.96 5.81 -8.72
N THR A 219 -10.87 5.77 -7.40
CA THR A 219 -12.01 5.96 -6.51
C THR A 219 -11.84 7.26 -5.74
N GLY A 220 -12.93 7.87 -5.37
CA GLY A 220 -12.92 9.13 -4.61
C GLY A 220 -14.33 9.63 -4.34
N PHE A 221 -14.43 10.91 -4.04
CA PHE A 221 -15.71 11.54 -3.67
C PHE A 221 -16.04 12.71 -4.60
N SER A 222 -17.32 12.89 -4.89
CA SER A 222 -17.83 14.12 -5.51
C SER A 222 -17.72 15.31 -4.53
N ARG A 223 -17.98 16.52 -5.00
CA ARG A 223 -18.12 17.71 -4.13
C ARG A 223 -19.26 17.57 -3.13
N MET A 224 -20.27 16.76 -3.44
CA MET A 224 -21.42 16.46 -2.59
C MET A 224 -21.16 15.27 -1.67
N SER A 225 -19.92 14.76 -1.64
CA SER A 225 -19.50 13.57 -0.87
C SER A 225 -20.10 12.24 -1.34
N ASP A 226 -20.61 12.15 -2.56
CA ASP A 226 -20.96 10.87 -3.15
C ASP A 226 -19.69 10.09 -3.52
N ARG A 227 -19.68 8.80 -3.28
CA ARG A 227 -18.58 7.93 -3.70
C ARG A 227 -18.62 7.70 -5.20
N GLN A 228 -17.47 7.80 -5.83
CA GLN A 228 -17.34 7.70 -7.28
C GLN A 228 -16.19 6.76 -7.68
N VAL A 229 -16.37 6.12 -8.82
CA VAL A 229 -15.32 5.41 -9.56
C VAL A 229 -15.17 6.07 -10.92
N SER A 230 -13.94 6.37 -11.31
CA SER A 230 -13.63 6.92 -12.62
C SER A 230 -12.62 6.06 -13.34
N VAL A 231 -12.79 5.91 -14.66
CA VAL A 231 -11.85 5.22 -15.54
C VAL A 231 -11.22 6.24 -16.47
N TRP A 232 -9.89 6.13 -16.61
CA TRP A 232 -9.06 7.08 -17.34
C TRP A 232 -8.25 6.40 -18.44
N GLU A 233 -8.08 7.10 -19.54
CA GLU A 233 -7.12 6.79 -20.59
C GLU A 233 -5.81 7.50 -20.26
N PRO A 234 -4.67 6.79 -20.07
CA PRO A 234 -3.45 7.40 -19.57
C PRO A 234 -2.68 8.21 -20.61
N GLY A 235 -2.86 7.98 -21.91
CA GLY A 235 -2.13 8.68 -22.98
C GLY A 235 -2.35 10.19 -22.95
N ALA A 236 -3.59 10.65 -22.85
CA ALA A 236 -3.96 12.06 -22.68
C ALA A 236 -4.44 12.36 -21.25
N LEU A 237 -4.43 11.38 -20.35
CA LEU A 237 -5.02 11.41 -19.01
C LEU A 237 -6.48 11.90 -19.04
N LYS A 238 -7.24 11.34 -20.00
CA LYS A 238 -8.64 11.70 -20.22
C LYS A 238 -9.57 10.83 -19.39
N ASN A 239 -10.50 11.47 -18.69
CA ASN A 239 -11.59 10.75 -18.04
C ASN A 239 -12.53 10.14 -19.10
N LEU A 240 -12.68 8.82 -19.09
CA LEU A 240 -13.57 8.10 -20.01
C LEU A 240 -14.97 7.97 -19.45
N LYS A 241 -15.07 7.67 -18.14
CA LYS A 241 -16.34 7.47 -17.46
C LYS A 241 -16.19 7.67 -15.96
N THR A 242 -17.17 8.31 -15.36
CA THR A 242 -17.34 8.38 -13.90
C THR A 242 -18.71 7.79 -13.53
N ILE A 243 -18.70 6.92 -12.54
CA ILE A 243 -19.89 6.27 -11.99
C ILE A 243 -20.02 6.71 -10.54
N THR A 244 -21.18 7.16 -10.14
CA THR A 244 -21.53 7.40 -8.74
C THR A 244 -22.04 6.08 -8.15
N LEU A 245 -21.51 5.70 -7.00
CA LEU A 245 -21.87 4.47 -6.29
C LEU A 245 -22.99 4.73 -5.29
N ASP A 246 -22.69 5.52 -4.27
CA ASP A 246 -23.58 5.81 -3.14
C ASP A 246 -23.08 7.03 -2.34
N GLN A 247 -23.64 7.26 -1.15
CA GLN A 247 -23.30 8.37 -0.24
C GLN A 247 -22.66 7.91 1.08
N SER A 248 -22.10 6.70 1.13
CA SER A 248 -21.39 6.23 2.32
C SER A 248 -20.12 7.04 2.60
N ALA A 249 -19.69 7.08 3.85
CA ALA A 249 -18.54 7.88 4.27
C ALA A 249 -17.17 7.18 4.09
N GLY A 250 -17.15 5.85 3.93
CA GLY A 250 -15.94 5.06 3.82
C GLY A 250 -15.21 5.28 2.49
N VAL A 251 -13.87 5.23 2.53
CA VAL A 251 -13.05 5.27 1.31
C VAL A 251 -13.14 3.92 0.63
N VAL A 252 -13.46 3.93 -0.65
CA VAL A 252 -13.51 2.72 -1.48
C VAL A 252 -12.10 2.38 -1.95
N MET A 253 -11.66 1.14 -1.68
CA MET A 253 -10.37 0.61 -2.10
C MET A 253 -10.55 -0.16 -3.40
N PRO A 254 -9.92 0.27 -4.52
CA PRO A 254 -9.99 -0.44 -5.78
C PRO A 254 -8.89 -1.52 -5.85
N PHE A 255 -9.23 -2.70 -6.33
CA PHE A 255 -8.31 -3.79 -6.60
C PHE A 255 -8.56 -4.32 -8.01
N TRP A 256 -7.50 -4.47 -8.79
CA TRP A 256 -7.59 -5.06 -10.12
C TRP A 256 -7.16 -6.52 -10.08
N SER A 257 -7.98 -7.38 -10.64
CA SER A 257 -7.69 -8.81 -10.76
C SER A 257 -7.20 -9.16 -12.17
N ASP A 258 -6.34 -10.17 -12.28
CA ASP A 258 -5.88 -10.73 -13.55
C ASP A 258 -7.02 -11.28 -14.42
N ASN A 259 -8.18 -11.56 -13.83
CA ASN A 259 -9.40 -11.94 -14.53
C ASN A 259 -10.18 -10.74 -15.12
N ASN A 260 -9.58 -9.55 -15.16
CA ASN A 260 -10.19 -8.32 -15.67
C ASN A 260 -11.42 -7.86 -14.86
N ILE A 261 -11.39 -8.08 -13.55
CA ILE A 261 -12.43 -7.64 -12.63
C ILE A 261 -11.86 -6.54 -11.75
N LEU A 262 -12.56 -5.41 -11.67
CA LEU A 262 -12.30 -4.38 -10.69
C LEU A 262 -13.12 -4.66 -9.44
N PHE A 263 -12.46 -5.06 -8.38
CA PHE A 263 -13.08 -5.18 -7.06
C PHE A 263 -13.05 -3.84 -6.33
N LEU A 264 -14.12 -3.55 -5.63
CA LEU A 264 -14.27 -2.35 -4.81
C LEU A 264 -14.55 -2.79 -3.38
N GLY A 265 -13.54 -2.65 -2.50
CA GLY A 265 -13.65 -3.00 -1.09
C GLY A 265 -13.92 -1.77 -0.23
N GLU A 266 -14.64 -1.97 0.87
CA GLU A 266 -14.84 -0.96 1.91
C GLU A 266 -14.43 -1.55 3.27
N LEU A 267 -13.75 -0.74 4.07
CA LEU A 267 -13.41 -1.10 5.45
C LEU A 267 -14.55 -0.65 6.37
N PHE A 268 -15.20 -1.60 7.02
CA PHE A 268 -16.19 -1.32 8.05
C PHE A 268 -15.54 -1.42 9.43
N PRO A 269 -15.71 -0.43 10.32
CA PRO A 269 -15.34 -0.61 11.72
C PRO A 269 -16.25 -1.69 12.33
N LEU A 270 -15.67 -2.74 12.90
CA LEU A 270 -16.43 -3.75 13.63
C LEU A 270 -16.98 -3.12 14.92
N PRO A 271 -18.27 -3.37 15.26
CA PRO A 271 -18.82 -2.86 16.50
C PRO A 271 -18.13 -3.52 17.69
N SER A 272 -17.51 -2.69 18.53
CA SER A 272 -16.94 -2.98 19.87
C SER A 272 -16.14 -4.28 20.00
N GLY A 273 -14.86 -4.21 19.66
CA GLY A 273 -13.82 -5.20 19.93
C GLY A 273 -12.45 -4.57 19.66
N PRO A 274 -11.31 -5.20 19.97
CA PRO A 274 -10.02 -4.70 19.50
C PRO A 274 -10.14 -4.51 18.00
N SER A 275 -9.73 -3.34 17.52
CA SER A 275 -10.05 -2.81 16.17
C SER A 275 -9.45 -3.70 15.06
N PHE A 276 -10.16 -4.74 14.70
CA PHE A 276 -9.96 -5.48 13.46
C PHE A 276 -10.95 -4.91 12.44
N TYR A 277 -10.44 -4.46 11.31
CA TYR A 277 -11.25 -4.04 10.19
C TYR A 277 -11.41 -5.22 9.23
N GLY A 278 -12.63 -5.64 8.99
CA GLY A 278 -12.93 -6.65 8.00
C GLY A 278 -13.07 -6.04 6.62
N MET A 279 -12.51 -6.68 5.59
CA MET A 279 -12.73 -6.35 4.19
C MET A 279 -13.88 -7.18 3.68
N VAL A 280 -14.92 -6.55 3.15
CA VAL A 280 -15.99 -7.21 2.41
C VAL A 280 -15.79 -6.88 0.93
N CYS A 281 -15.56 -7.92 0.11
CA CYS A 281 -15.55 -7.83 -1.35
C CYS A 281 -16.96 -7.90 -1.91
#